data_e2b8c4d5fcb027f9987ac4b27f2a095a
#
_entry.id   e2b8c4d5fcb027f9987ac4b27f2a095a
#
_cell.length_a   1.000
_cell.length_b   1.000
_cell.length_c   1.000
_cell.angle_alpha   90.00
_cell.angle_beta   90.00
_cell.angle_gamma   90.00
#
_symmetry.space_group_name_H-M   'P 1'
#
loop_
_entity.id
_entity.type
_entity.pdbx_description
1 polymer ?
#
loop_
_entity_poly.entity_id
_entity_poly.type
_entity_poly.pdbx_seq_one_letter_code
_entity_poly.pdbx_strand_id
1 'polypeptide(L)'
;HEGGYVNHPKDPGGMTNLGVTKRVYESWVGKEVDESDMRALTPEDVAPIYEKNYWKSIKGDDLPGGLDLCIFDFGVNAGPGRAAKYLQTMIGTVADGGIGPNTLKALANYEEEVGGVAEVIKEYQKRRQAYYEGLSTFATFGKGWTRRTTETTEEALKLV
;
A
#
# COMPACT_ATOMS: atom_id res chain seq x y z
N HIS A 1 8.75 2.60 7.41
CA HIS A 1 7.91 3.78 7.21
C HIS A 1 6.84 3.99 8.26
N GLU A 2 6.27 2.91 8.74
CA GLU A 2 5.14 3.04 9.64
C GLU A 2 5.59 3.53 11.00
N GLY A 3 5.01 4.67 11.45
CA GLY A 3 5.40 5.31 12.68
C GLY A 3 4.93 4.58 13.93
N GLY A 4 5.12 5.24 15.08
CA GLY A 4 4.69 4.72 16.37
C GLY A 4 3.18 4.86 16.57
N TYR A 5 2.79 4.82 17.85
CA TYR A 5 1.38 4.94 18.23
C TYR A 5 0.81 6.32 17.89
N VAL A 6 -0.36 6.32 17.28
CA VAL A 6 -1.11 7.53 16.93
C VAL A 6 -2.60 7.29 17.18
N ASN A 7 -3.30 8.32 17.67
CA ASN A 7 -4.76 8.33 17.77
C ASN A 7 -5.26 9.68 17.25
N HIS A 8 -5.34 9.80 15.91
CA HIS A 8 -5.73 11.04 15.26
C HIS A 8 -7.25 11.07 15.04
N PRO A 9 -7.95 12.15 15.40
CA PRO A 9 -9.42 12.20 15.31
C PRO A 9 -9.97 12.09 13.87
N LYS A 10 -9.17 12.40 12.85
CA LYS A 10 -9.57 12.27 11.45
C LYS A 10 -9.23 10.90 10.85
N ASP A 11 -8.61 10.02 11.60
CA ASP A 11 -8.28 8.67 11.15
C ASP A 11 -9.46 7.74 11.44
N PRO A 12 -10.13 7.20 10.41
CA PRO A 12 -11.31 6.35 10.60
C PRO A 12 -11.00 5.03 11.30
N GLY A 13 -9.73 4.60 11.30
CA GLY A 13 -9.30 3.40 11.99
C GLY A 13 -9.14 3.57 13.49
N GLY A 14 -9.15 4.81 14.01
CA GLY A 14 -8.91 5.12 15.41
C GLY A 14 -7.44 5.00 15.78
N MET A 15 -7.16 4.35 16.91
CA MET A 15 -5.78 4.12 17.36
C MET A 15 -4.99 3.32 16.34
N THR A 16 -3.73 3.70 16.13
CA THR A 16 -2.83 3.05 15.19
C THR A 16 -1.44 2.93 15.82
N ASN A 17 -0.78 1.81 15.62
CA ASN A 17 0.62 1.65 15.98
C ASN A 17 1.31 0.80 14.92
N LEU A 18 2.50 1.24 14.49
CA LEU A 18 3.27 0.56 13.43
C LEU A 18 2.45 0.36 12.15
N GLY A 19 1.52 1.30 11.88
CA GLY A 19 0.65 1.25 10.71
C GLY A 19 -0.54 0.31 10.82
N VAL A 20 -0.70 -0.40 11.94
CA VAL A 20 -1.83 -1.30 12.16
C VAL A 20 -2.89 -0.59 13.00
N THR A 21 -4.12 -0.51 12.46
CA THR A 21 -5.24 0.09 13.18
C THR A 21 -5.77 -0.85 14.25
N LYS A 22 -6.44 -0.29 15.25
CA LYS A 22 -7.13 -1.06 16.27
C LYS A 22 -8.07 -2.11 15.65
N ARG A 23 -8.84 -1.70 14.65
CA ARG A 23 -9.79 -2.60 13.97
C ARG A 23 -9.08 -3.80 13.34
N VAL A 24 -7.97 -3.57 12.63
CA VAL A 24 -7.20 -4.62 11.97
C VAL A 24 -6.61 -5.58 13.01
N TYR A 25 -6.06 -5.03 14.08
CA TYR A 25 -5.47 -5.85 15.14
C TYR A 25 -6.52 -6.67 15.87
N GLU A 26 -7.68 -6.09 16.16
CA GLU A 26 -8.81 -6.85 16.77
C GLU A 26 -9.26 -8.00 15.90
N SER A 27 -9.34 -7.77 14.58
CA SER A 27 -9.68 -8.83 13.63
C SER A 27 -8.62 -9.94 13.62
N TRP A 28 -7.35 -9.56 13.75
CA TRP A 28 -6.24 -10.51 13.76
C TRP A 28 -6.24 -11.40 15.01
N VAL A 29 -6.44 -10.82 16.20
CA VAL A 29 -6.42 -11.56 17.46
C VAL A 29 -7.76 -12.16 17.84
N GLY A 30 -8.85 -11.73 17.23
CA GLY A 30 -10.19 -12.27 17.48
C GLY A 30 -10.84 -11.77 18.76
N LYS A 31 -10.41 -10.64 19.29
CA LYS A 31 -10.98 -10.04 20.52
C LYS A 31 -10.78 -8.52 20.53
N GLU A 32 -11.53 -7.84 21.38
CA GLU A 32 -11.34 -6.40 21.59
C GLU A 32 -10.00 -6.13 22.26
N VAL A 33 -9.38 -5.00 21.87
CA VAL A 33 -8.11 -4.54 22.45
C VAL A 33 -8.27 -3.10 22.91
N ASP A 34 -7.40 -2.67 23.82
CA ASP A 34 -7.39 -1.32 24.36
C ASP A 34 -6.12 -0.56 23.96
N GLU A 35 -5.98 0.68 24.46
CA GLU A 35 -4.81 1.51 24.20
C GLU A 35 -3.51 0.82 24.62
N SER A 36 -3.52 0.15 25.77
CA SER A 36 -2.34 -0.56 26.29
C SER A 36 -1.91 -1.66 25.32
N ASP A 37 -2.87 -2.44 24.80
CA ASP A 37 -2.59 -3.49 23.83
C ASP A 37 -2.00 -2.90 22.54
N MET A 38 -2.55 -1.78 22.07
CA MET A 38 -2.07 -1.12 20.85
C MET A 38 -0.67 -0.53 21.03
N ARG A 39 -0.38 0.08 22.16
CA ARG A 39 0.94 0.65 22.45
C ARG A 39 2.02 -0.41 22.60
N ALA A 40 1.65 -1.63 22.98
CA ALA A 40 2.57 -2.73 23.20
C ALA A 40 2.98 -3.47 21.93
N LEU A 41 2.40 -3.12 20.76
CA LEU A 41 2.74 -3.78 19.49
C LEU A 41 4.22 -3.61 19.13
N THR A 42 4.84 -4.69 18.68
CA THR A 42 6.23 -4.71 18.21
C THR A 42 6.27 -5.00 16.72
N PRO A 43 7.40 -4.72 16.02
CA PRO A 43 7.54 -5.10 14.62
C PRO A 43 7.30 -6.58 14.37
N GLU A 44 7.71 -7.45 15.29
CA GLU A 44 7.49 -8.89 15.19
C GLU A 44 6.02 -9.26 15.26
N ASP A 45 5.22 -8.52 16.04
CA ASP A 45 3.78 -8.73 16.16
C ASP A 45 3.05 -8.38 14.86
N VAL A 46 3.49 -7.33 14.16
CA VAL A 46 2.77 -6.81 12.99
C VAL A 46 3.24 -7.41 11.66
N ALA A 47 4.44 -7.96 11.58
CA ALA A 47 4.96 -8.53 10.33
C ALA A 47 4.05 -9.59 9.71
N PRO A 48 3.53 -10.61 10.45
CA PRO A 48 2.60 -11.58 9.87
C PRO A 48 1.29 -10.96 9.40
N ILE A 49 0.83 -9.89 10.06
CA ILE A 49 -0.39 -9.18 9.69
C ILE A 49 -0.20 -8.51 8.34
N TYR A 50 0.93 -7.81 8.13
CA TYR A 50 1.27 -7.19 6.86
C TYR A 50 1.41 -8.22 5.75
N GLU A 51 2.08 -9.33 6.01
CA GLU A 51 2.25 -10.37 5.00
C GLU A 51 0.90 -10.92 4.55
N LYS A 52 0.04 -11.30 5.48
CA LYS A 52 -1.26 -11.89 5.15
C LYS A 52 -2.21 -10.89 4.50
N ASN A 53 -2.36 -9.71 5.11
CA ASN A 53 -3.40 -8.77 4.70
C ASN A 53 -3.02 -7.91 3.51
N TYR A 54 -1.74 -7.72 3.25
CA TYR A 54 -1.28 -6.79 2.23
C TYR A 54 -0.42 -7.46 1.16
N TRP A 55 0.68 -8.11 1.54
CA TRP A 55 1.59 -8.68 0.54
C TRP A 55 0.96 -9.82 -0.27
N LYS A 56 0.34 -10.78 0.40
CA LYS A 56 -0.31 -11.90 -0.29
C LYS A 56 -1.54 -11.45 -1.07
N SER A 57 -2.27 -10.45 -0.56
CA SER A 57 -3.45 -9.92 -1.25
C SER A 57 -3.12 -9.31 -2.61
N ILE A 58 -1.95 -8.72 -2.76
CA ILE A 58 -1.51 -8.11 -4.03
C ILE A 58 -0.63 -9.03 -4.87
N LYS A 59 -0.43 -10.28 -4.45
CA LYS A 59 0.48 -11.21 -5.14
C LYS A 59 1.90 -10.64 -5.26
N GLY A 60 2.41 -10.07 -4.19
CA GLY A 60 3.70 -9.39 -4.17
C GLY A 60 4.85 -10.20 -4.74
N ASP A 61 4.88 -11.50 -4.48
CA ASP A 61 5.94 -12.38 -4.98
C ASP A 61 5.92 -12.54 -6.51
N ASP A 62 4.78 -12.26 -7.15
CA ASP A 62 4.61 -12.39 -8.60
C ASP A 62 4.82 -11.07 -9.35
N LEU A 63 5.00 -9.97 -8.64
CA LEU A 63 5.20 -8.66 -9.24
C LEU A 63 6.68 -8.35 -9.49
N PRO A 64 7.00 -7.52 -10.50
CA PRO A 64 8.38 -7.09 -10.73
C PRO A 64 8.98 -6.39 -9.51
N GLY A 65 10.27 -6.63 -9.26
CA GLY A 65 10.99 -6.00 -8.17
C GLY A 65 10.98 -4.47 -8.29
N GLY A 66 10.68 -3.78 -7.21
CA GLY A 66 10.47 -2.34 -7.18
C GLY A 66 9.00 -1.97 -7.29
N LEU A 67 8.30 -2.46 -8.31
CA LEU A 67 6.84 -2.24 -8.42
C LEU A 67 6.10 -2.92 -7.26
N ASP A 68 6.56 -4.10 -6.84
CA ASP A 68 6.00 -4.80 -5.69
C ASP A 68 6.00 -3.92 -4.44
N LEU A 69 7.10 -3.22 -4.19
CA LEU A 69 7.20 -2.29 -3.06
C LEU A 69 6.17 -1.15 -3.16
N CYS A 70 6.02 -0.57 -4.34
CA CYS A 70 5.06 0.54 -4.55
C CYS A 70 3.63 0.10 -4.30
N ILE A 71 3.23 -1.04 -4.84
CA ILE A 71 1.87 -1.56 -4.69
C ILE A 71 1.63 -1.97 -3.25
N PHE A 72 2.59 -2.63 -2.62
CA PHE A 72 2.49 -3.01 -1.21
C PHE A 72 2.34 -1.78 -0.31
N ASP A 73 3.18 -0.77 -0.50
CA ASP A 73 3.14 0.43 0.34
C ASP A 73 1.83 1.21 0.17
N PHE A 74 1.34 1.35 -1.06
CA PHE A 74 0.05 1.96 -1.31
C PHE A 74 -1.08 1.12 -0.70
N GLY A 75 -0.98 -0.21 -0.80
CA GLY A 75 -1.94 -1.14 -0.20
C GLY A 75 -2.03 -1.01 1.30
N VAL A 76 -0.90 -0.88 1.98
CA VAL A 76 -0.86 -0.66 3.43
C VAL A 76 -1.53 0.67 3.79
N ASN A 77 -1.28 1.72 3.01
CA ASN A 77 -1.79 3.05 3.30
C ASN A 77 -3.26 3.24 2.92
N ALA A 78 -3.70 2.71 1.78
CA ALA A 78 -5.02 2.99 1.21
C ALA A 78 -5.89 1.75 0.94
N GLY A 79 -5.38 0.56 1.24
CA GLY A 79 -6.06 -0.71 1.03
C GLY A 79 -5.51 -1.48 -0.17
N PRO A 80 -5.32 -2.81 -0.01
CA PRO A 80 -4.74 -3.63 -1.09
C PRO A 80 -5.64 -3.72 -2.33
N GLY A 81 -6.96 -3.73 -2.13
CA GLY A 81 -7.90 -3.73 -3.26
C GLY A 81 -7.77 -2.48 -4.11
N ARG A 82 -7.64 -1.30 -3.48
CA ARG A 82 -7.44 -0.04 -4.20
C ARG A 82 -6.12 -0.01 -4.93
N ALA A 83 -5.04 -0.46 -4.27
CA ALA A 83 -3.72 -0.52 -4.88
C ALA A 83 -3.72 -1.40 -6.13
N ALA A 84 -4.39 -2.55 -6.07
CA ALA A 84 -4.53 -3.46 -7.21
C ALA A 84 -5.37 -2.85 -8.33
N LYS A 85 -6.47 -2.20 -8.01
CA LYS A 85 -7.34 -1.55 -9.00
C LYS A 85 -6.62 -0.43 -9.74
N TYR A 86 -5.79 0.33 -9.04
CA TYR A 86 -4.98 1.39 -9.66
C TYR A 86 -4.00 0.82 -10.69
N LEU A 87 -3.36 -0.30 -10.35
CA LEU A 87 -2.51 -1.00 -11.30
C LEU A 87 -3.32 -1.48 -12.52
N GLN A 88 -4.43 -2.14 -12.27
CA GLN A 88 -5.27 -2.70 -13.33
C GLN A 88 -5.80 -1.64 -14.29
N THR A 89 -6.25 -0.50 -13.75
CA THR A 89 -6.69 0.64 -14.56
C THR A 89 -5.56 1.19 -15.41
N MET A 90 -4.37 1.33 -14.82
CA MET A 90 -3.19 1.84 -15.52
C MET A 90 -2.81 0.99 -16.72
N ILE A 91 -2.84 -0.33 -16.56
CA ILE A 91 -2.41 -1.26 -17.62
C ILE A 91 -3.56 -1.69 -18.55
N GLY A 92 -4.78 -1.21 -18.31
CA GLY A 92 -5.92 -1.43 -19.21
C GLY A 92 -6.62 -2.77 -19.06
N THR A 93 -6.54 -3.41 -17.90
CA THR A 93 -7.28 -4.64 -17.63
C THR A 93 -8.46 -4.38 -16.69
N VAL A 94 -9.30 -5.38 -16.45
CA VAL A 94 -10.47 -5.24 -15.57
C VAL A 94 -10.01 -4.91 -14.16
N ALA A 95 -10.55 -3.81 -13.62
CA ALA A 95 -10.18 -3.31 -12.29
C ALA A 95 -11.07 -3.95 -11.21
N ASP A 96 -10.88 -5.23 -10.97
CA ASP A 96 -11.65 -6.01 -9.99
C ASP A 96 -10.93 -6.13 -8.62
N GLY A 97 -9.70 -5.65 -8.52
CA GLY A 97 -8.92 -5.70 -7.28
C GLY A 97 -8.20 -7.01 -7.03
N GLY A 98 -8.35 -7.98 -7.92
CA GLY A 98 -7.68 -9.28 -7.80
C GLY A 98 -6.57 -9.42 -8.84
N ILE A 99 -5.33 -9.49 -8.38
CA ILE A 99 -4.19 -9.68 -9.27
C ILE A 99 -4.07 -11.16 -9.61
N GLY A 100 -4.44 -11.52 -10.82
CA GLY A 100 -4.37 -12.88 -11.32
C GLY A 100 -3.56 -12.97 -12.61
N PRO A 101 -3.62 -14.15 -13.31
CA PRO A 101 -2.82 -14.35 -14.52
C PRO A 101 -3.08 -13.31 -15.61
N ASN A 102 -4.32 -12.87 -15.78
CA ASN A 102 -4.67 -11.86 -16.79
C ASN A 102 -4.04 -10.51 -16.47
N THR A 103 -4.07 -10.10 -15.19
CA THR A 103 -3.42 -8.86 -14.74
C THR A 103 -1.92 -8.93 -14.95
N LEU A 104 -1.29 -10.04 -14.58
CA LEU A 104 0.16 -10.20 -14.71
C LEU A 104 0.59 -10.20 -16.18
N LYS A 105 -0.20 -10.81 -17.05
CA LYS A 105 0.08 -10.80 -18.49
C LYS A 105 -0.03 -9.39 -19.08
N ALA A 106 -1.09 -8.67 -18.71
CA ALA A 106 -1.28 -7.28 -19.14
C ALA A 106 -0.16 -6.38 -18.63
N LEU A 107 0.32 -6.62 -17.41
CA LEU A 107 1.43 -5.89 -16.84
C LEU A 107 2.73 -6.11 -17.62
N ALA A 108 3.02 -7.35 -18.00
CA ALA A 108 4.21 -7.67 -18.79
C ALA A 108 4.19 -6.96 -20.14
N ASN A 109 3.02 -6.93 -20.81
CA ASN A 109 2.85 -6.22 -22.06
C ASN A 109 3.02 -4.70 -21.89
N TYR A 110 2.45 -4.14 -20.84
CA TYR A 110 2.58 -2.72 -20.53
C TYR A 110 4.03 -2.33 -20.26
N GLU A 111 4.75 -3.16 -19.50
CA GLU A 111 6.16 -2.96 -19.22
C GLU A 111 6.99 -2.85 -20.50
N GLU A 112 6.76 -3.73 -21.45
CA GLU A 112 7.41 -3.67 -22.77
C GLU A 112 7.09 -2.38 -23.51
N GLU A 113 5.82 -1.98 -23.52
CA GLU A 113 5.37 -0.79 -24.24
C GLU A 113 6.00 0.49 -23.71
N VAL A 114 6.15 0.61 -22.38
CA VAL A 114 6.66 1.85 -21.76
C VAL A 114 8.18 1.87 -21.57
N GLY A 115 8.85 0.77 -21.84
CA GLY A 115 10.31 0.72 -21.82
C GLY A 115 10.96 0.20 -20.56
N GLY A 116 10.22 -0.55 -19.71
CA GLY A 116 10.77 -1.23 -18.57
C GLY A 116 10.09 -0.94 -17.24
N VAL A 117 10.50 -1.65 -16.19
CA VAL A 117 9.89 -1.57 -14.85
C VAL A 117 10.01 -0.17 -14.26
N ALA A 118 11.14 0.53 -14.47
CA ALA A 118 11.32 1.89 -13.94
C ALA A 118 10.23 2.84 -14.43
N GLU A 119 9.85 2.75 -15.71
CA GLU A 119 8.79 3.58 -16.28
C GLU A 119 7.41 3.19 -15.72
N VAL A 120 7.17 1.90 -15.49
CA VAL A 120 5.95 1.41 -14.84
C VAL A 120 5.82 2.00 -13.42
N ILE A 121 6.91 1.96 -12.66
CA ILE A 121 6.95 2.52 -11.30
C ILE A 121 6.61 4.01 -11.30
N LYS A 122 7.24 4.78 -12.18
CA LYS A 122 7.01 6.22 -12.26
C LYS A 122 5.54 6.55 -12.55
N GLU A 123 4.92 5.86 -13.50
CA GLU A 123 3.52 6.08 -13.83
C GLU A 123 2.60 5.66 -12.68
N TYR A 124 2.86 4.52 -12.05
CA TYR A 124 2.06 4.06 -10.92
C TYR A 124 2.10 5.05 -9.76
N GLN A 125 3.29 5.52 -9.40
CA GLN A 125 3.47 6.46 -8.30
C GLN A 125 2.85 7.84 -8.60
N LYS A 126 2.86 8.26 -9.86
CA LYS A 126 2.17 9.47 -10.31
C LYS A 126 0.66 9.36 -10.06
N ARG A 127 0.07 8.22 -10.38
CA ARG A 127 -1.36 7.97 -10.16
C ARG A 127 -1.68 7.87 -8.68
N ARG A 128 -0.81 7.26 -7.90
CA ARG A 128 -0.93 7.21 -6.44
C ARG A 128 -0.94 8.62 -5.84
N GLN A 129 -0.02 9.46 -6.24
CA GLN A 129 0.05 10.85 -5.76
C GLN A 129 -1.22 11.63 -6.11
N ALA A 130 -1.74 11.47 -7.32
CA ALA A 130 -2.97 12.11 -7.75
C ALA A 130 -4.16 11.68 -6.88
N TYR A 131 -4.20 10.42 -6.47
CA TYR A 131 -5.22 9.93 -5.55
C TYR A 131 -5.20 10.72 -4.24
N TYR A 132 -4.02 10.89 -3.64
CA TYR A 132 -3.90 11.63 -2.38
C TYR A 132 -4.33 13.09 -2.54
N GLU A 133 -3.92 13.73 -3.61
CA GLU A 133 -4.24 15.13 -3.89
C GLU A 133 -5.74 15.36 -4.04
N GLY A 134 -6.49 14.33 -4.46
CA GLY A 134 -7.93 14.38 -4.58
C GLY A 134 -8.70 14.14 -3.29
N LEU A 135 -8.04 13.78 -2.20
CA LEU A 135 -8.70 13.49 -0.94
C LEU A 135 -9.01 14.78 -0.15
N SER A 136 -10.18 14.81 0.50
CA SER A 136 -10.58 15.94 1.34
C SER A 136 -9.64 16.16 2.53
N THR A 137 -8.92 15.13 2.95
CA THR A 137 -7.96 15.17 4.06
C THR A 137 -6.54 15.54 3.63
N PHE A 138 -6.31 15.86 2.35
CA PHE A 138 -4.97 16.16 1.85
C PHE A 138 -4.34 17.34 2.62
N ALA A 139 -5.12 18.36 2.97
CA ALA A 139 -4.62 19.51 3.72
C ALA A 139 -4.01 19.09 5.07
N THR A 140 -4.51 18.02 5.68
CA THR A 140 -4.03 17.52 6.98
C THR A 140 -2.85 16.56 6.82
N PHE A 141 -2.91 15.64 5.86
CA PHE A 141 -1.97 14.53 5.74
C PHE A 141 -1.07 14.60 4.51
N GLY A 142 -1.29 15.56 3.62
CA GLY A 142 -0.67 15.59 2.29
C GLY A 142 0.85 15.63 2.29
N LYS A 143 1.46 16.37 3.23
CA LYS A 143 2.93 16.42 3.31
C LYS A 143 3.53 15.06 3.62
N GLY A 144 2.93 14.34 4.56
CA GLY A 144 3.38 13.00 4.93
C GLY A 144 3.17 12.01 3.79
N TRP A 145 2.04 12.05 3.12
CA TRP A 145 1.74 11.17 1.99
C TRP A 145 2.67 11.45 0.81
N THR A 146 2.93 12.72 0.50
CA THR A 146 3.84 13.10 -0.58
C THR A 146 5.26 12.63 -0.28
N ARG A 147 5.72 12.82 0.94
CA ARG A 147 7.04 12.34 1.36
C ARG A 147 7.13 10.83 1.23
N ARG A 148 6.13 10.11 1.72
CA ARG A 148 6.10 8.64 1.65
C ARG A 148 6.11 8.15 0.20
N THR A 149 5.32 8.77 -0.67
CA THR A 149 5.31 8.42 -2.09
C THR A 149 6.67 8.63 -2.73
N THR A 150 7.30 9.78 -2.47
CA THR A 150 8.63 10.11 -2.99
C THR A 150 9.69 9.13 -2.51
N GLU A 151 9.72 8.86 -1.20
CA GLU A 151 10.70 7.93 -0.61
C GLU A 151 10.50 6.51 -1.14
N THR A 152 9.26 6.05 -1.26
CA THR A 152 8.95 4.72 -1.80
C THR A 152 9.38 4.63 -3.26
N THR A 153 9.16 5.68 -4.05
CA THR A 153 9.59 5.72 -5.44
C THR A 153 11.11 5.59 -5.55
N GLU A 154 11.84 6.34 -4.74
CA GLU A 154 13.31 6.28 -4.73
C GLU A 154 13.82 4.88 -4.37
N GLU A 155 13.26 4.27 -3.33
CA GLU A 155 13.64 2.92 -2.92
C GLU A 155 13.27 1.88 -3.99
N ALA A 156 12.09 2.01 -4.60
CA ALA A 156 11.64 1.10 -5.64
C ALA A 156 12.55 1.15 -6.87
N LEU A 157 12.98 2.33 -7.28
CA LEU A 157 13.86 2.49 -8.44
C LEU A 157 15.24 1.88 -8.21
N LYS A 158 15.67 1.76 -6.98
CA LYS A 158 16.94 1.07 -6.63
C LYS A 158 16.84 -0.45 -6.82
N LEU A 159 15.64 -1.01 -6.86
CA LEU A 159 15.42 -2.44 -6.98
C LEU A 159 15.25 -2.90 -8.44
N VAL A 160 15.26 -1.98 -9.36
CA VAL A 160 15.10 -2.26 -10.80
C VAL A 160 16.42 -2.65 -11.45
#